data_1df592d3078557b4bf2ffbb5e9b55762
#
_entry.id   1df592d3078557b4bf2ffbb5e9b55762
#
_cell.length_a   1.000
_cell.length_b   1.000
_cell.length_c   1.000
_cell.angle_alpha   90.00
_cell.angle_beta   90.00
_cell.angle_gamma   90.00
#
_symmetry.space_group_name_H-M   'P 1'
#
loop_
_entity.id
_entity.type
_entity.pdbx_description
1 polymer ?
#
loop_
_entity_poly.entity_id
_entity_poly.type
_entity_poly.pdbx_seq_one_letter_code
_entity_poly.pdbx_strand_id
1 'polypeptide(L)'
;MTKETCAFSRIAGERSTTDCGVAKKQKLLEIPQATMEMLARCVATLKPPPELTLSQWADRYRMLSAESSAEPGRWHTDKAPYQREIMDAIGDAHIRRVVIMCAAQLGKTELLLNILGYFMAYAPAPILVMQPTLDMGQTFSKDRLAPMIRDTPVLRGLVDVKSRYAGNTILKKNFPGGHITIVGANSATGLASRPIK
;
A
#
# COMPACT_ATOMS: atom_id res chain seq x y z
N MET A 1 -3.62 -22.51 50.76
CA MET A 1 -4.99 -22.49 51.24
C MET A 1 -5.85 -22.13 50.05
N THR A 2 -6.75 -22.90 49.48
CA THR A 2 -7.38 -24.19 49.77
C THR A 2 -7.83 -24.77 48.42
N LYS A 3 -7.62 -26.08 48.30
CA LYS A 3 -8.15 -26.96 47.25
C LYS A 3 -9.65 -27.07 47.40
N GLU A 4 -10.40 -27.10 46.31
CA GLU A 4 -11.68 -27.80 46.30
C GLU A 4 -11.78 -28.65 45.04
N THR A 5 -11.68 -29.91 45.33
CA THR A 5 -11.98 -31.10 44.54
C THR A 5 -13.49 -31.34 44.61
N CYS A 6 -14.17 -31.47 43.51
CA CYS A 6 -15.51 -32.00 43.49
C CYS A 6 -15.51 -33.30 42.65
N ALA A 7 -15.55 -34.39 43.34
CA ALA A 7 -15.84 -35.73 42.84
C ALA A 7 -17.33 -35.87 42.68
N PHE A 8 -17.80 -36.44 41.56
CA PHE A 8 -19.17 -36.96 41.46
C PHE A 8 -19.12 -38.38 40.96
N SER A 9 -19.68 -39.21 41.81
CA SER A 9 -19.68 -40.68 41.80
C SER A 9 -20.63 -41.28 40.76
N ARG A 10 -20.21 -42.49 40.34
CA ARG A 10 -20.92 -43.56 39.64
C ARG A 10 -22.40 -43.71 40.01
N ILE A 11 -23.19 -43.94 38.94
CA ILE A 11 -24.34 -44.82 39.02
C ILE A 11 -24.27 -45.75 37.79
N ALA A 12 -24.18 -47.04 38.11
CA ALA A 12 -24.24 -48.14 37.17
C ALA A 12 -25.68 -48.35 36.70
N GLY A 13 -25.84 -48.66 35.43
CA GLY A 13 -27.09 -49.11 34.86
C GLY A 13 -26.82 -49.76 33.53
N GLU A 14 -26.59 -51.06 33.59
CA GLU A 14 -26.58 -51.99 32.44
C GLU A 14 -27.94 -51.97 31.73
N ARG A 15 -27.94 -51.72 30.42
CA ARG A 15 -28.89 -52.33 29.48
C ARG A 15 -28.20 -52.58 28.14
N SER A 16 -28.16 -53.82 27.82
CA SER A 16 -27.68 -54.45 26.60
C SER A 16 -28.50 -54.12 25.37
N THR A 17 -27.87 -54.38 24.23
CA THR A 17 -28.40 -54.64 22.87
C THR A 17 -28.87 -53.38 22.13
N THR A 18 -28.30 -53.02 21.06
CA THR A 18 -28.31 -53.67 19.73
C THR A 18 -27.27 -53.02 18.83
N ASP A 19 -26.50 -53.87 18.26
CA ASP A 19 -25.64 -53.65 17.13
C ASP A 19 -26.46 -53.06 15.98
N CYS A 20 -26.16 -51.84 15.57
CA CYS A 20 -26.56 -51.32 14.30
C CYS A 20 -25.36 -50.66 13.64
N GLY A 21 -24.60 -51.54 12.98
CA GLY A 21 -23.51 -51.06 12.12
C GLY A 21 -24.01 -50.11 11.07
N VAL A 22 -23.44 -48.99 11.03
CA VAL A 22 -22.97 -48.28 9.83
C VAL A 22 -22.00 -47.16 10.27
N ALA A 23 -20.83 -47.54 10.68
CA ALA A 23 -19.70 -46.61 10.61
C ALA A 23 -19.31 -46.47 9.16
N LYS A 24 -20.01 -45.62 8.41
CA LYS A 24 -19.49 -45.07 7.17
C LYS A 24 -18.23 -44.30 7.52
N LYS A 25 -17.07 -44.96 7.40
CA LYS A 25 -15.78 -44.27 7.28
C LYS A 25 -15.94 -43.26 6.15
N GLN A 26 -16.18 -42.02 6.49
CA GLN A 26 -15.98 -40.92 5.55
C GLN A 26 -14.51 -41.01 5.15
N LYS A 27 -14.27 -41.53 3.96
CA LYS A 27 -13.00 -41.47 3.28
C LYS A 27 -12.71 -39.98 3.10
N LEU A 28 -11.90 -39.41 4.00
CA LEU A 28 -11.37 -38.08 3.78
C LEU A 28 -10.75 -38.14 2.40
N LEU A 29 -11.26 -37.32 1.50
CA LEU A 29 -10.67 -37.10 0.18
C LEU A 29 -9.24 -36.60 0.43
N GLU A 30 -8.25 -37.48 0.22
CA GLU A 30 -6.86 -37.08 0.21
C GLU A 30 -6.67 -36.18 -0.99
N ILE A 31 -6.64 -34.87 -0.75
CA ILE A 31 -6.40 -33.87 -1.80
C ILE A 31 -4.94 -34.05 -2.25
N PRO A 32 -4.68 -34.29 -3.54
CA PRO A 32 -3.33 -34.43 -4.05
C PRO A 32 -2.48 -33.22 -3.67
N GLN A 33 -1.21 -33.46 -3.33
CA GLN A 33 -0.28 -32.41 -2.86
C GLN A 33 -0.15 -31.27 -3.88
N ALA A 34 -0.16 -31.56 -5.17
CA ALA A 34 -0.18 -30.55 -6.24
C ALA A 34 -1.41 -29.64 -6.19
N THR A 35 -2.58 -30.18 -5.81
CA THR A 35 -3.81 -29.37 -5.64
C THR A 35 -3.73 -28.49 -4.42
N MET A 36 -3.13 -28.97 -3.33
CA MET A 36 -2.88 -28.16 -2.12
C MET A 36 -1.91 -27.01 -2.41
N GLU A 37 -0.85 -27.25 -3.16
CA GLU A 37 0.08 -26.19 -3.58
C GLU A 37 -0.58 -25.15 -4.47
N MET A 38 -1.41 -25.59 -5.41
CA MET A 38 -2.17 -24.66 -6.28
C MET A 38 -3.16 -23.82 -5.45
N LEU A 39 -3.90 -24.45 -4.53
CA LEU A 39 -4.79 -23.75 -3.62
C LEU A 39 -4.04 -22.77 -2.71
N ALA A 40 -2.87 -23.18 -2.20
CA ALA A 40 -2.03 -22.30 -1.38
C ALA A 40 -1.56 -21.06 -2.16
N ARG A 41 -1.20 -21.21 -3.44
CA ARG A 41 -0.87 -20.09 -4.34
C ARG A 41 -2.08 -19.17 -4.56
N CYS A 42 -3.25 -19.73 -4.84
CA CYS A 42 -4.48 -18.95 -4.99
C CYS A 42 -4.84 -18.19 -3.70
N VAL A 43 -4.76 -18.84 -2.54
CA VAL A 43 -5.02 -18.20 -1.24
C VAL A 43 -3.96 -17.12 -0.93
N ALA A 44 -2.71 -17.33 -1.31
CA ALA A 44 -1.65 -16.34 -1.13
C ALA A 44 -1.91 -15.04 -1.91
N THR A 45 -2.55 -15.14 -3.09
CA THR A 45 -2.95 -13.96 -3.88
C THR A 45 -4.16 -13.22 -3.30
N LEU A 46 -4.96 -13.90 -2.47
CA LEU A 46 -6.13 -13.33 -1.79
C LEU A 46 -5.79 -12.69 -0.43
N LYS A 47 -4.56 -12.88 0.07
CA LYS A 47 -4.14 -12.22 1.31
C LYS A 47 -4.18 -10.70 1.12
N PRO A 48 -4.86 -9.97 2.01
CA PRO A 48 -4.79 -8.51 1.97
C PRO A 48 -3.32 -8.08 2.12
N PRO A 49 -2.90 -7.00 1.45
CA PRO A 49 -1.56 -6.48 1.63
C PRO A 49 -1.33 -6.17 3.12
N PRO A 50 -0.09 -6.35 3.62
CA PRO A 50 0.21 -6.05 5.03
C PRO A 50 -0.13 -4.59 5.31
N GLU A 51 -0.75 -4.32 6.45
CA GLU A 51 -1.00 -2.96 6.90
C GLU A 51 0.34 -2.27 7.19
N LEU A 52 0.76 -1.40 6.28
CA LEU A 52 2.00 -0.65 6.39
C LEU A 52 1.67 0.83 6.58
N THR A 53 2.35 1.47 7.50
CA THR A 53 2.34 2.94 7.56
C THR A 53 3.11 3.51 6.36
N LEU A 54 2.91 4.79 6.06
CA LEU A 54 3.58 5.44 4.94
C LEU A 54 5.10 5.40 5.10
N SER A 55 5.62 5.62 6.32
CA SER A 55 7.05 5.52 6.62
C SER A 55 7.59 4.12 6.39
N GLN A 56 6.88 3.08 6.85
CA GLN A 56 7.26 1.68 6.65
C GLN A 56 7.22 1.29 5.16
N TRP A 57 6.23 1.78 4.41
CA TRP A 57 6.17 1.56 2.98
C TRP A 57 7.36 2.19 2.26
N ALA A 58 7.71 3.43 2.63
CA ALA A 58 8.85 4.13 2.06
C ALA A 58 10.16 3.37 2.34
N ASP A 59 10.42 2.97 3.57
CA ASP A 59 11.60 2.21 3.95
C ASP A 59 11.69 0.85 3.25
N ARG A 60 10.54 0.24 2.93
CA ARG A 60 10.50 -1.08 2.31
C ARG A 60 10.65 -1.07 0.81
N TYR A 61 10.08 -0.09 0.12
CA TYR A 61 9.92 -0.15 -1.33
C TYR A 61 10.52 1.02 -2.09
N ARG A 62 10.71 2.18 -1.46
CA ARG A 62 11.13 3.38 -2.15
C ARG A 62 12.61 3.34 -2.53
N MET A 63 12.86 3.67 -3.80
CA MET A 63 14.22 3.83 -4.32
C MET A 63 14.46 5.29 -4.72
N LEU A 64 15.60 5.81 -4.33
CA LEU A 64 16.08 7.13 -4.73
C LEU A 64 16.81 7.00 -6.07
N SER A 65 16.41 7.85 -7.03
CA SER A 65 17.04 7.89 -8.34
C SER A 65 18.40 8.56 -8.29
N ALA A 66 19.37 8.05 -9.04
CA ALA A 66 20.67 8.68 -9.22
C ALA A 66 20.60 10.05 -9.91
N GLU A 67 19.50 10.31 -10.67
CA GLU A 67 19.30 11.57 -11.36
C GLU A 67 18.78 12.67 -10.43
N SER A 68 18.12 12.31 -9.34
CA SER A 68 17.40 13.26 -8.47
C SER A 68 17.91 13.31 -7.04
N SER A 69 18.79 12.41 -6.63
CA SER A 69 19.32 12.33 -5.27
C SER A 69 20.85 12.28 -5.27
N ALA A 70 21.46 12.96 -4.31
CA ALA A 70 22.90 12.87 -4.07
C ALA A 70 23.33 11.49 -3.55
N GLU A 71 22.43 10.78 -2.87
CA GLU A 71 22.64 9.43 -2.39
C GLU A 71 21.61 8.47 -3.02
N PRO A 72 21.90 7.93 -4.21
CA PRO A 72 20.99 6.99 -4.87
C PRO A 72 20.93 5.66 -4.10
N GLY A 73 19.80 4.97 -4.19
CA GLY A 73 19.61 3.68 -3.54
C GLY A 73 18.32 3.62 -2.75
N ARG A 74 18.28 2.76 -1.76
CA ARG A 74 17.08 2.56 -0.94
C ARG A 74 16.84 3.75 -0.02
N TRP A 75 15.57 4.12 0.10
CA TRP A 75 15.15 5.11 1.09
C TRP A 75 15.33 4.58 2.53
N HIS A 76 15.78 5.44 3.42
CA HIS A 76 15.89 5.17 4.84
C HIS A 76 15.35 6.38 5.62
N THR A 77 14.22 6.21 6.28
CA THR A 77 13.59 7.25 7.10
C THR A 77 14.47 7.69 8.26
N ASP A 78 15.35 6.80 8.73
CA ASP A 78 16.28 7.11 9.84
C ASP A 78 17.31 8.20 9.50
N LYS A 79 17.55 8.48 8.21
CA LYS A 79 18.38 9.62 7.78
C LYS A 79 17.69 10.97 7.99
N ALA A 80 16.35 10.97 8.05
CA ALA A 80 15.54 12.16 8.28
C ALA A 80 14.37 11.81 9.24
N PRO A 81 14.67 11.52 10.51
CA PRO A 81 13.69 10.97 11.46
C PRO A 81 12.51 11.89 11.72
N TYR A 82 12.67 13.21 11.54
CA TYR A 82 11.60 14.21 11.63
C TYR A 82 10.50 14.03 10.56
N GLN A 83 10.78 13.32 9.47
CA GLN A 83 9.79 13.05 8.42
C GLN A 83 8.87 11.88 8.76
N ARG A 84 9.25 11.00 9.69
CA ARG A 84 8.50 9.80 10.05
C ARG A 84 7.11 10.14 10.53
N GLU A 85 7.01 10.98 11.54
CA GLU A 85 5.73 11.39 12.13
C GLU A 85 4.83 12.09 11.10
N ILE A 86 5.42 12.93 10.24
CA ILE A 86 4.69 13.62 9.17
C ILE A 86 4.11 12.61 8.16
N MET A 87 4.91 11.62 7.75
CA MET A 87 4.48 10.57 6.83
C MET A 87 3.34 9.74 7.43
N ASP A 88 3.50 9.31 8.67
CA ASP A 88 2.51 8.46 9.33
C ASP A 88 1.20 9.23 9.60
N ALA A 89 1.27 10.52 9.94
CA ALA A 89 0.10 11.40 10.05
C ALA A 89 -0.66 11.56 8.72
N ILE A 90 0.04 11.61 7.59
CA ILE A 90 -0.60 11.68 6.26
C ILE A 90 -1.28 10.36 5.89
N GLY A 91 -0.75 9.23 6.36
CA GLY A 91 -1.35 7.90 6.18
C GLY A 91 -2.57 7.64 7.05
N ASP A 92 -2.81 8.44 8.09
CA ASP A 92 -3.92 8.28 9.01
C ASP A 92 -5.24 8.82 8.40
N ALA A 93 -6.24 7.95 8.31
CA ALA A 93 -7.56 8.30 7.76
C ALA A 93 -8.33 9.33 8.60
N HIS A 94 -7.98 9.52 9.86
CA HIS A 94 -8.60 10.51 10.75
C HIS A 94 -8.06 11.92 10.54
N ILE A 95 -6.86 12.06 9.96
CA ILE A 95 -6.21 13.35 9.73
C ILE A 95 -6.57 13.86 8.33
N ARG A 96 -7.35 14.95 8.28
CA ARG A 96 -7.82 15.53 7.01
C ARG A 96 -6.88 16.60 6.44
N ARG A 97 -6.01 17.17 7.27
CA ARG A 97 -5.13 18.26 6.85
C ARG A 97 -3.79 18.18 7.59
N VAL A 98 -2.71 18.15 6.82
CA VAL A 98 -1.36 18.27 7.34
C VAL A 98 -0.72 19.53 6.76
N VAL A 99 -0.19 20.40 7.61
CA VAL A 99 0.53 21.60 7.22
C VAL A 99 2.00 21.44 7.61
N ILE A 100 2.88 21.52 6.61
CA ILE A 100 4.31 21.34 6.81
C ILE A 100 5.02 22.68 6.62
N MET A 101 5.55 23.22 7.70
CA MET A 101 6.37 24.40 7.68
C MET A 101 7.81 24.00 8.02
N CYS A 102 8.69 24.06 7.03
CA CYS A 102 10.10 23.73 7.21
C CYS A 102 11.00 24.56 6.29
N ALA A 103 12.27 24.67 6.67
CA ALA A 103 13.27 25.42 5.90
C ALA A 103 13.51 24.80 4.51
N ALA A 104 14.25 25.51 3.66
CA ALA A 104 14.68 24.99 2.38
C ALA A 104 15.61 23.77 2.56
N GLN A 105 15.69 22.90 1.54
CA GLN A 105 16.61 21.75 1.49
C GLN A 105 16.39 20.65 2.57
N LEU A 106 15.25 20.62 3.26
CA LEU A 106 14.90 19.58 4.22
C LEU A 106 14.14 18.37 3.62
N GLY A 107 14.28 18.13 2.32
CA GLY A 107 13.72 16.95 1.69
C GLY A 107 12.20 16.98 1.47
N LYS A 108 11.54 18.17 1.44
CA LYS A 108 10.09 18.31 1.19
C LYS A 108 9.63 17.59 -0.08
N THR A 109 10.41 17.69 -1.13
CA THR A 109 10.09 17.05 -2.41
C THR A 109 10.12 15.53 -2.30
N GLU A 110 11.11 14.98 -1.60
CA GLU A 110 11.19 13.54 -1.38
C GLU A 110 10.06 13.02 -0.49
N LEU A 111 9.69 13.79 0.53
CA LEU A 111 8.49 13.51 1.34
C LEU A 111 7.23 13.45 0.47
N LEU A 112 7.02 14.44 -0.42
CA LEU A 112 5.89 14.43 -1.35
C LEU A 112 5.93 13.21 -2.29
N LEU A 113 7.10 12.84 -2.79
CA LEU A 113 7.26 11.66 -3.64
C LEU A 113 6.95 10.37 -2.89
N ASN A 114 7.33 10.25 -1.61
CA ASN A 114 6.97 9.10 -0.77
C ASN A 114 5.45 8.99 -0.60
N ILE A 115 4.77 10.11 -0.36
CA ILE A 115 3.32 10.19 -0.27
C ILE A 115 2.66 9.72 -1.57
N LEU A 116 3.11 10.26 -2.71
CA LEU A 116 2.60 9.89 -4.02
C LEU A 116 2.81 8.39 -4.30
N GLY A 117 3.99 7.87 -4.01
CA GLY A 117 4.31 6.45 -4.21
C GLY A 117 3.43 5.53 -3.36
N TYR A 118 3.20 5.88 -2.11
CA TYR A 118 2.31 5.14 -1.21
C TYR A 118 0.87 5.08 -1.73
N PHE A 119 0.30 6.23 -2.09
CA PHE A 119 -1.06 6.30 -2.63
C PHE A 119 -1.20 5.75 -4.06
N MET A 120 -0.10 5.53 -4.78
CA MET A 120 -0.14 4.82 -6.06
C MET A 120 -0.15 3.31 -5.87
N ALA A 121 0.66 2.79 -4.94
CA ALA A 121 0.92 1.35 -4.82
C ALA A 121 0.11 0.66 -3.74
N TYR A 122 -0.16 1.34 -2.64
CA TYR A 122 -0.72 0.72 -1.44
C TYR A 122 -2.17 1.13 -1.16
N ALA A 123 -2.48 2.42 -1.22
CA ALA A 123 -3.82 2.96 -0.97
C ALA A 123 -4.30 3.78 -2.18
N PRO A 124 -4.59 3.16 -3.34
CA PRO A 124 -4.88 3.88 -4.57
C PRO A 124 -6.02 4.89 -4.41
N ALA A 125 -5.76 6.12 -4.84
CA ALA A 125 -6.70 7.22 -4.76
C ALA A 125 -6.45 8.25 -5.87
N PRO A 126 -7.47 9.03 -6.27
CA PRO A 126 -7.26 10.17 -7.15
C PRO A 126 -6.53 11.28 -6.39
N ILE A 127 -5.42 11.76 -6.96
CA ILE A 127 -4.51 12.73 -6.34
C ILE A 127 -4.40 13.98 -7.23
N LEU A 128 -4.48 15.14 -6.61
CA LEU A 128 -4.17 16.43 -7.24
C LEU A 128 -2.89 17.01 -6.63
N VAL A 129 -1.89 17.22 -7.47
CA VAL A 129 -0.65 17.91 -7.10
C VAL A 129 -0.68 19.32 -7.66
N MET A 130 -0.69 20.29 -6.78
CA MET A 130 -0.65 21.70 -7.16
C MET A 130 0.77 22.23 -7.06
N GLN A 131 1.26 22.84 -8.14
CA GLN A 131 2.55 23.54 -8.20
C GLN A 131 2.30 25.04 -8.43
N PRO A 132 3.23 25.92 -8.08
CA PRO A 132 3.06 27.37 -8.29
C PRO A 132 2.73 27.72 -9.74
N THR A 133 3.46 27.13 -10.70
CA THR A 133 3.23 27.30 -12.12
C THR A 133 3.09 25.97 -12.84
N LEU A 134 2.52 25.98 -14.04
CA LEU A 134 2.40 24.78 -14.86
C LEU A 134 3.77 24.25 -15.29
N ASP A 135 4.72 25.14 -15.58
CA ASP A 135 6.07 24.76 -15.97
C ASP A 135 6.82 24.07 -14.83
N MET A 136 6.67 24.55 -13.59
CA MET A 136 7.18 23.85 -12.41
C MET A 136 6.52 22.48 -12.25
N GLY A 137 5.24 22.37 -12.56
CA GLY A 137 4.53 21.09 -12.57
C GLY A 137 5.08 20.10 -13.60
N GLN A 138 5.40 20.58 -14.80
CA GLN A 138 6.04 19.75 -15.84
C GLN A 138 7.45 19.32 -15.44
N THR A 139 8.25 20.22 -14.91
CA THR A 139 9.59 19.93 -14.39
C THR A 139 9.54 18.91 -13.25
N PHE A 140 8.66 19.13 -12.28
CA PHE A 140 8.43 18.14 -11.22
C PHE A 140 8.06 16.76 -11.76
N SER A 141 7.19 16.70 -12.76
CA SER A 141 6.77 15.43 -13.36
C SER A 141 7.92 14.72 -14.07
N LYS A 142 8.73 15.45 -14.84
CA LYS A 142 9.83 14.88 -15.64
C LYS A 142 11.04 14.52 -14.78
N ASP A 143 11.46 15.44 -13.90
CA ASP A 143 12.75 15.35 -13.22
C ASP A 143 12.67 14.63 -11.86
N ARG A 144 11.46 14.52 -11.29
CA ARG A 144 11.27 13.91 -9.97
C ARG A 144 10.33 12.72 -10.00
N LEU A 145 9.09 12.90 -10.49
CA LEU A 145 8.06 11.86 -10.45
C LEU A 145 8.37 10.71 -11.42
N ALA A 146 8.77 10.99 -12.64
CA ALA A 146 9.05 9.95 -13.63
C ALA A 146 10.26 9.08 -13.26
N PRO A 147 11.42 9.62 -12.81
CA PRO A 147 12.51 8.80 -12.30
C PRO A 147 12.10 7.96 -11.09
N MET A 148 11.32 8.52 -10.15
CA MET A 148 10.81 7.78 -9.01
C MET A 148 9.99 6.55 -9.44
N ILE A 149 9.06 6.71 -10.37
CA ILE A 149 8.22 5.61 -10.87
C ILE A 149 9.07 4.56 -11.58
N ARG A 150 10.05 4.98 -12.37
CA ARG A 150 10.96 4.10 -13.10
C ARG A 150 11.84 3.27 -12.16
N ASP A 151 12.39 3.88 -11.12
CA ASP A 151 13.42 3.28 -10.28
C ASP A 151 12.86 2.52 -9.07
N THR A 152 11.61 2.79 -8.68
CA THR A 152 10.93 2.04 -7.62
C THR A 152 10.22 0.81 -8.20
N PRO A 153 10.68 -0.44 -7.89
CA PRO A 153 10.18 -1.65 -8.55
C PRO A 153 8.67 -1.85 -8.46
N VAL A 154 8.08 -1.52 -7.30
CA VAL A 154 6.63 -1.66 -7.04
C VAL A 154 5.81 -0.70 -7.92
N LEU A 155 6.35 0.44 -8.30
CA LEU A 155 5.67 1.46 -9.12
C LEU A 155 5.85 1.23 -10.61
N ARG A 156 6.93 0.57 -11.03
CA ARG A 156 7.33 0.39 -12.44
C ARG A 156 6.23 -0.27 -13.29
N GLY A 157 5.46 -1.18 -12.74
CA GLY A 157 4.38 -1.89 -13.43
C GLY A 157 3.02 -1.23 -13.32
N LEU A 158 2.86 -0.21 -12.45
CA LEU A 158 1.56 0.42 -12.20
C LEU A 158 1.24 1.53 -13.20
N VAL A 159 2.27 2.24 -13.66
CA VAL A 159 2.09 3.35 -14.62
C VAL A 159 2.69 2.92 -15.96
N ASP A 160 1.83 2.70 -16.93
CA ASP A 160 2.27 2.35 -18.28
C ASP A 160 2.79 3.61 -19.00
N VAL A 161 4.12 3.75 -19.01
CA VAL A 161 4.80 4.92 -19.59
C VAL A 161 4.78 4.89 -21.13
N LYS A 162 4.58 3.72 -21.75
CA LYS A 162 4.73 3.51 -23.19
C LYS A 162 3.43 3.35 -23.97
N SER A 163 2.29 3.25 -23.32
CA SER A 163 1.03 3.02 -24.02
C SER A 163 0.53 4.30 -24.70
N ARG A 164 0.40 4.26 -26.01
CA ARG A 164 -0.25 5.32 -26.81
C ARG A 164 -1.72 5.54 -26.43
N TYR A 165 -2.35 4.57 -25.78
CA TYR A 165 -3.77 4.58 -25.38
C TYR A 165 -3.97 4.90 -23.88
N ALA A 166 -2.90 5.03 -23.10
CA ALA A 166 -3.02 5.07 -21.65
C ALA A 166 -3.48 6.41 -21.08
N GLY A 167 -3.71 7.43 -21.88
CA GLY A 167 -4.06 8.76 -21.34
C GLY A 167 -3.00 9.31 -20.35
N ASN A 168 -1.80 8.74 -20.35
CA ASN A 168 -0.68 9.18 -19.54
C ASN A 168 0.05 10.31 -20.25
N THR A 169 -0.06 11.49 -19.70
CA THR A 169 0.63 12.68 -20.16
C THR A 169 1.69 13.10 -19.13
N ILE A 170 2.43 14.16 -19.45
CA ILE A 170 3.38 14.76 -18.50
C ILE A 170 2.65 15.18 -17.21
N LEU A 171 1.45 15.76 -17.34
CA LEU A 171 0.69 16.32 -16.23
C LEU A 171 -0.34 15.36 -15.63
N LYS A 172 -0.56 14.19 -16.26
CA LYS A 172 -1.51 13.18 -15.76
C LYS A 172 -0.89 11.81 -15.84
N LYS A 173 -0.96 11.05 -14.74
CA LYS A 173 -0.53 9.66 -14.63
C LYS A 173 -1.68 8.83 -14.12
N ASN A 174 -2.13 7.87 -14.91
CA ASN A 174 -3.15 6.91 -14.52
C ASN A 174 -2.48 5.64 -13.98
N PHE A 175 -3.07 5.07 -12.93
CA PHE A 175 -2.67 3.79 -12.34
C PHE A 175 -3.92 3.04 -11.87
N PRO A 176 -3.86 1.75 -11.63
CA PRO A 176 -4.99 0.98 -11.13
C PRO A 176 -5.55 1.57 -9.83
N GLY A 177 -6.83 1.93 -9.82
CA GLY A 177 -7.52 2.50 -8.67
C GLY A 177 -7.40 4.01 -8.48
N GLY A 178 -6.66 4.74 -9.36
CA GLY A 178 -6.55 6.19 -9.24
C GLY A 178 -5.79 6.88 -10.37
N HIS A 179 -5.55 8.15 -10.16
CA HIS A 179 -4.72 8.95 -11.06
C HIS A 179 -4.06 10.11 -10.30
N ILE A 180 -2.91 10.56 -10.79
CA ILE A 180 -2.28 11.81 -10.37
C ILE A 180 -2.53 12.84 -11.45
N THR A 181 -3.03 14.01 -11.06
CA THR A 181 -3.12 15.18 -11.95
C THR A 181 -2.27 16.31 -11.37
N ILE A 182 -1.41 16.91 -12.19
CA ILE A 182 -0.55 18.03 -11.80
C ILE A 182 -1.11 19.29 -12.42
N VAL A 183 -1.30 20.33 -11.63
CA VAL A 183 -1.86 21.62 -12.05
C VAL A 183 -1.02 22.79 -11.54
N GLY A 184 -1.08 23.93 -12.25
CA GLY A 184 -0.53 25.19 -11.77
C GLY A 184 -1.54 25.93 -10.89
N ALA A 185 -1.09 26.55 -9.82
CA ALA A 185 -1.93 27.33 -8.90
C ALA A 185 -2.62 28.51 -9.59
N ASN A 186 -2.04 29.03 -10.68
CA ASN A 186 -2.59 30.17 -11.44
C ASN A 186 -3.77 29.77 -12.36
N SER A 187 -4.12 28.48 -12.47
CA SER A 187 -5.19 28.01 -13.34
C SER A 187 -6.45 27.68 -12.54
N ALA A 188 -7.39 28.61 -12.46
CA ALA A 188 -8.68 28.39 -11.80
C ALA A 188 -9.44 27.21 -12.43
N THR A 189 -9.41 27.09 -13.76
CA THR A 189 -10.04 25.98 -14.50
C THR A 189 -9.37 24.62 -14.23
N GLY A 190 -8.06 24.62 -14.00
CA GLY A 190 -7.31 23.41 -13.64
C GLY A 190 -7.66 22.85 -12.27
N LEU A 191 -8.14 23.69 -11.36
CA LEU A 191 -8.52 23.35 -10.00
C LEU A 191 -10.01 22.96 -9.88
N ALA A 192 -10.84 23.45 -10.81
CA ALA A 192 -12.29 23.20 -10.76
C ALA A 192 -12.64 21.75 -11.14
N SER A 193 -13.68 21.22 -10.51
CA SER A 193 -14.34 19.95 -10.88
C SER A 193 -13.40 18.72 -10.92
N ARG A 194 -12.47 18.63 -9.99
CA ARG A 194 -11.58 17.47 -9.87
C ARG A 194 -12.07 16.55 -8.75
N PRO A 195 -12.34 15.26 -9.01
CA PRO A 195 -12.56 14.28 -7.95
C PRO A 195 -11.23 14.07 -7.21
N ILE A 196 -11.22 14.35 -5.92
CA ILE A 196 -10.06 14.16 -5.02
C ILE A 196 -10.58 13.42 -3.80
N LYS A 197 -9.76 12.48 -3.29
CA LYS A 197 -10.04 11.79 -2.03
C LYS A 197 -9.39 12.53 -0.87
#